data_06dd711571847a414b52108a91c0e6c7
#
_entry.id   06dd711571847a414b52108a91c0e6c7
#
_cell.length_a   1.000
_cell.length_b   1.000
_cell.length_c   1.000
_cell.angle_alpha   90.00
_cell.angle_beta   90.00
_cell.angle_gamma   90.00
#
_symmetry.space_group_name_H-M   'P 1'
#
loop_
_entity.id
_entity.type
_entity.pdbx_description
1 polymer ?
#
loop_
_entity_poly.entity_id
_entity_poly.type
_entity_poly.pdbx_seq_one_letter_code
_entity_poly.pdbx_strand_id
1 'polypeptide(L)'
;MICASNLDMHRFWLFGFCLTLFVHASAGQATSPQAPKSADASISSAPLASILAPPPGYKFPSGLMYVYGVEWHLFNAGTATVRMDADGAGHRVTATAESAGVVNTLYRVHDRFEATFDPRTFCSLTINKHAEEGPHKRETTVKFDYGQNKTLLDEKNLKTGELKHEQNDIRGCLTDVITGFYYLASLPLHPGYQTMLPINGGGKTTVAEAKVEAREQLKVPAGTFQTLRVRVEAISGPLKDKGSVSVWYSDDSNHVPLQMRSKLGWGTLMFRLQRIDKSN
;
A
#
# COMPACT_ATOMS: atom_id res chain seq x y z
N MET A 1 22.41 -18.83 -37.13
CA MET A 1 21.05 -19.30 -36.86
C MET A 1 20.98 -19.55 -35.36
N ILE A 2 20.74 -18.51 -34.56
CA ILE A 2 20.68 -18.58 -33.09
C ILE A 2 19.28 -18.12 -32.72
N CYS A 3 18.53 -19.05 -32.17
CA CYS A 3 17.14 -18.86 -31.71
C CYS A 3 17.16 -17.96 -30.48
N ALA A 4 16.66 -16.73 -30.62
CA ALA A 4 16.41 -15.84 -29.49
C ALA A 4 15.12 -16.31 -28.79
N SER A 5 15.26 -16.86 -27.61
CA SER A 5 14.15 -17.19 -26.73
C SER A 5 13.50 -15.87 -26.27
N ASN A 6 12.20 -15.74 -26.55
CA ASN A 6 11.33 -14.70 -26.02
C ASN A 6 11.38 -14.68 -24.48
N LEU A 7 12.10 -13.70 -23.93
CA LEU A 7 11.94 -13.35 -22.52
C LEU A 7 10.59 -12.64 -22.38
N ASP A 8 9.70 -13.26 -21.64
CA ASP A 8 8.42 -12.71 -21.19
C ASP A 8 8.62 -11.41 -20.40
N MET A 9 8.63 -10.29 -21.11
CA MET A 9 8.76 -8.94 -20.58
C MET A 9 7.43 -8.37 -20.07
N HIS A 10 6.42 -9.22 -19.85
CA HIS A 10 5.06 -8.81 -19.45
C HIS A 10 4.81 -8.70 -17.94
N ARG A 11 5.85 -8.71 -17.09
CA ARG A 11 5.69 -8.77 -15.62
C ARG A 11 6.29 -7.60 -14.84
N PHE A 12 6.51 -6.44 -15.45
CA PHE A 12 6.96 -5.24 -14.73
C PHE A 12 5.76 -4.44 -14.19
N TRP A 13 5.26 -4.87 -13.05
CA TRP A 13 4.25 -4.17 -12.25
C TRP A 13 4.90 -3.55 -11.02
N LEU A 14 5.50 -2.36 -11.16
CA LEU A 14 6.51 -1.90 -10.22
C LEU A 14 6.05 -0.90 -9.17
N PHE A 15 5.10 -0.06 -9.42
CA PHE A 15 4.66 0.96 -8.46
C PHE A 15 3.14 1.01 -8.28
N GLY A 16 2.43 0.25 -9.05
CA GLY A 16 1.02 0.13 -8.85
C GLY A 16 0.71 -0.88 -7.77
N PHE A 17 0.31 -0.46 -6.60
CA PHE A 17 -0.62 -1.23 -5.78
C PHE A 17 -1.94 -1.39 -6.54
N CYS A 18 -1.86 -1.69 -7.84
CA CYS A 18 -3.02 -1.89 -8.68
C CYS A 18 -3.18 -3.39 -8.96
N LEU A 19 -4.01 -4.03 -8.13
CA LEU A 19 -4.48 -5.39 -8.33
C LEU A 19 -5.48 -5.38 -9.48
N THR A 20 -5.04 -5.63 -10.70
CA THR A 20 -5.95 -6.04 -11.76
C THR A 20 -5.94 -7.55 -11.88
N LEU A 21 -7.03 -8.17 -11.48
CA LEU A 21 -7.31 -9.58 -11.71
C LEU A 21 -7.57 -9.78 -13.21
N PHE A 22 -6.70 -10.50 -13.89
CA PHE A 22 -7.05 -11.12 -15.16
C PHE A 22 -7.98 -12.30 -14.88
N VAL A 23 -9.27 -12.13 -15.19
CA VAL A 23 -10.21 -13.23 -15.29
C VAL A 23 -9.94 -13.95 -16.62
N HIS A 24 -9.30 -15.10 -16.56
CA HIS A 24 -9.30 -16.03 -17.68
C HIS A 24 -10.65 -16.74 -17.67
N ALA A 25 -11.47 -16.46 -18.68
CA ALA A 25 -12.66 -17.24 -18.94
C ALA A 25 -12.24 -18.59 -19.55
N SER A 26 -12.25 -19.64 -18.72
CA SER A 26 -12.18 -21.02 -19.19
C SER A 26 -13.60 -21.52 -19.39
N ALA A 27 -13.93 -21.90 -20.60
CA ALA A 27 -15.21 -22.53 -20.96
C ALA A 27 -15.35 -23.85 -20.19
N GLY A 28 -16.36 -23.95 -19.35
CA GLY A 28 -16.64 -25.11 -18.51
C GLY A 28 -17.52 -26.11 -19.22
N GLN A 29 -17.21 -27.37 -19.05
CA GLN A 29 -18.10 -28.51 -19.35
C GLN A 29 -19.09 -28.70 -18.21
N ALA A 30 -20.35 -28.91 -18.60
CA ALA A 30 -21.44 -29.22 -17.71
C ALA A 30 -21.32 -30.63 -17.14
N THR A 31 -21.41 -30.78 -15.83
CA THR A 31 -21.70 -32.05 -15.14
C THR A 31 -22.82 -31.85 -14.12
N SER A 32 -23.68 -32.82 -14.06
CA SER A 32 -24.97 -32.95 -13.35
C SER A 32 -24.95 -32.64 -11.84
N PRO A 33 -26.10 -32.31 -11.22
CA PRO A 33 -26.18 -31.86 -9.85
C PRO A 33 -26.13 -33.00 -8.84
N GLN A 34 -25.19 -32.96 -7.92
CA GLN A 34 -25.16 -33.72 -6.70
C GLN A 34 -25.71 -32.90 -5.53
N ALA A 35 -26.61 -33.50 -4.76
CA ALA A 35 -27.30 -32.93 -3.62
C ALA A 35 -26.35 -32.40 -2.53
N PRO A 36 -26.72 -31.31 -1.82
CA PRO A 36 -25.85 -30.70 -0.83
C PRO A 36 -25.78 -31.56 0.44
N LYS A 37 -24.59 -32.03 0.79
CA LYS A 37 -24.27 -32.43 2.16
C LYS A 37 -24.16 -31.15 2.99
N SER A 38 -25.00 -31.01 3.98
CA SER A 38 -24.90 -30.01 5.04
C SER A 38 -23.55 -30.16 5.75
N ALA A 39 -22.62 -29.28 5.44
CA ALA A 39 -21.42 -29.08 6.23
C ALA A 39 -21.72 -27.96 7.23
N ASP A 40 -21.78 -28.32 8.51
CA ASP A 40 -21.70 -27.37 9.62
C ASP A 40 -20.41 -26.55 9.48
N ALA A 41 -20.53 -25.40 8.87
CA ALA A 41 -19.47 -24.41 8.88
C ALA A 41 -19.49 -23.75 10.27
N SER A 42 -18.72 -24.30 11.21
CA SER A 42 -18.28 -23.58 12.40
C SER A 42 -17.58 -22.32 11.90
N ILE A 43 -18.27 -21.18 11.95
CA ILE A 43 -17.72 -19.85 11.68
C ILE A 43 -16.70 -19.61 12.78
N SER A 44 -15.44 -19.93 12.46
CA SER A 44 -14.31 -19.50 13.27
C SER A 44 -14.36 -17.97 13.31
N SER A 45 -14.73 -17.42 14.45
CA SER A 45 -14.69 -15.98 14.71
C SER A 45 -13.23 -15.51 14.85
N ALA A 46 -12.52 -15.46 13.73
CA ALA A 46 -11.27 -14.73 13.69
C ALA A 46 -11.56 -13.28 14.11
N PRO A 47 -10.75 -12.68 15.00
CA PRO A 47 -10.96 -11.31 15.42
C PRO A 47 -11.03 -10.42 14.18
N LEU A 48 -12.12 -9.64 14.08
CA LEU A 48 -12.29 -8.69 12.98
C LEU A 48 -11.15 -7.68 13.06
N ALA A 49 -10.31 -7.64 12.02
CA ALA A 49 -9.31 -6.62 11.91
C ALA A 49 -9.98 -5.23 11.94
N SER A 50 -9.55 -4.36 12.84
CA SER A 50 -10.13 -3.02 13.02
C SER A 50 -9.04 -1.98 13.15
N ILE A 51 -9.32 -0.79 12.62
CA ILE A 51 -8.49 0.39 12.83
C ILE A 51 -8.87 0.99 14.17
N LEU A 52 -7.88 1.25 15.01
CA LEU A 52 -8.05 1.92 16.30
C LEU A 52 -7.93 3.44 16.10
N ALA A 53 -8.65 4.19 16.92
CA ALA A 53 -8.45 5.64 16.99
C ALA A 53 -7.00 5.96 17.45
N PRO A 54 -6.40 7.08 17.00
CA PRO A 54 -5.10 7.48 17.49
C PRO A 54 -5.11 7.67 19.00
N PRO A 55 -4.00 7.40 19.72
CA PRO A 55 -3.94 7.61 21.15
C PRO A 55 -4.14 9.09 21.50
N PRO A 56 -4.69 9.40 22.67
CA PRO A 56 -4.87 10.77 23.13
C PRO A 56 -3.56 11.56 23.04
N GLY A 57 -3.60 12.73 22.42
CA GLY A 57 -2.43 13.60 22.26
C GLY A 57 -1.47 13.19 21.12
N TYR A 58 -1.81 12.21 20.30
CA TYR A 58 -1.02 11.86 19.13
C TYR A 58 -0.88 13.07 18.18
N LYS A 59 0.36 13.38 17.80
CA LYS A 59 0.68 14.48 16.90
C LYS A 59 0.97 13.96 15.51
N PHE A 60 0.07 14.25 14.59
CA PHE A 60 0.30 13.95 13.18
C PHE A 60 1.50 14.75 12.64
N PRO A 61 2.36 14.18 11.79
CA PRO A 61 3.50 14.88 11.19
C PRO A 61 3.07 15.82 10.06
N SER A 62 2.05 16.67 10.31
CA SER A 62 1.52 17.61 9.33
C SER A 62 2.56 18.66 8.95
N GLY A 63 2.65 18.98 7.65
CA GLY A 63 3.62 19.90 7.09
C GLY A 63 5.02 19.29 6.92
N LEU A 64 5.21 18.01 7.24
CA LEU A 64 6.48 17.30 6.98
C LEU A 64 6.39 16.52 5.66
N MET A 65 7.46 16.60 4.89
CA MET A 65 7.66 15.80 3.67
C MET A 65 8.89 14.91 3.84
N TYR A 66 8.67 13.61 3.78
CA TYR A 66 9.72 12.60 3.77
C TYR A 66 10.18 12.36 2.34
N VAL A 67 11.49 12.46 2.08
CA VAL A 67 12.08 12.23 0.77
C VAL A 67 12.93 10.98 0.82
N TYR A 68 12.62 9.99 -0.03
CA TYR A 68 13.29 8.71 -0.09
C TYR A 68 14.03 8.53 -1.41
N GLY A 69 15.26 8.01 -1.34
CA GLY A 69 15.89 7.35 -2.48
C GLY A 69 15.30 5.95 -2.66
N VAL A 70 14.97 5.60 -3.88
CA VAL A 70 14.43 4.30 -4.25
C VAL A 70 15.51 3.48 -4.94
N GLU A 71 15.73 2.27 -4.44
CA GLU A 71 16.69 1.32 -5.00
C GLU A 71 15.94 0.05 -5.46
N TRP A 72 16.27 -0.43 -6.65
CA TRP A 72 15.86 -1.74 -7.14
C TRP A 72 17.08 -2.65 -7.20
N HIS A 73 17.06 -3.71 -6.37
CA HIS A 73 18.29 -4.47 -6.07
C HIS A 73 19.37 -3.54 -5.50
N LEU A 74 20.41 -3.21 -6.30
CA LEU A 74 21.51 -2.32 -5.92
C LEU A 74 21.56 -1.06 -6.78
N PHE A 75 20.59 -0.88 -7.69
CA PHE A 75 20.58 0.25 -8.61
C PHE A 75 19.65 1.36 -8.09
N ASN A 76 20.09 2.60 -8.24
CA ASN A 76 19.21 3.74 -8.03
C ASN A 76 18.07 3.66 -9.04
N ALA A 77 16.86 3.50 -8.54
CA ALA A 77 15.64 3.40 -9.34
C ALA A 77 14.88 4.72 -9.43
N GLY A 78 15.11 5.64 -8.49
CA GLY A 78 14.39 6.91 -8.48
C GLY A 78 14.27 7.57 -7.11
N THR A 79 13.23 8.40 -6.98
CA THR A 79 12.90 9.13 -5.76
C THR A 79 11.42 8.95 -5.45
N ALA A 80 11.08 8.84 -4.17
CA ALA A 80 9.71 8.90 -3.69
C ALA A 80 9.57 9.97 -2.61
N THR A 81 8.43 10.64 -2.56
CA THR A 81 8.09 11.59 -1.49
C THR A 81 6.80 11.18 -0.83
N VAL A 82 6.68 11.44 0.47
CA VAL A 82 5.43 11.28 1.20
C VAL A 82 5.25 12.49 2.10
N ARG A 83 4.11 13.17 1.97
CA ARG A 83 3.77 14.36 2.73
C ARG A 83 2.39 14.22 3.34
N MET A 84 2.25 14.72 4.57
CA MET A 84 0.96 14.84 5.23
C MET A 84 0.66 16.31 5.52
N ASP A 85 -0.57 16.72 5.23
CA ASP A 85 -1.08 18.06 5.52
C ASP A 85 -2.44 17.96 6.22
N ALA A 86 -2.76 18.97 7.04
CA ALA A 86 -4.12 19.16 7.51
C ALA A 86 -4.99 19.65 6.32
N ASP A 87 -6.20 19.11 6.18
CA ASP A 87 -7.14 19.43 5.11
C ASP A 87 -8.55 19.61 5.68
N GLY A 88 -8.88 20.83 6.05
CA GLY A 88 -10.14 21.14 6.74
C GLY A 88 -10.25 20.39 8.07
N ALA A 89 -11.28 19.57 8.22
CA ALA A 89 -11.49 18.71 9.39
C ALA A 89 -10.74 17.36 9.30
N GLY A 90 -10.07 17.09 8.18
CA GLY A 90 -9.36 15.85 7.88
C GLY A 90 -7.86 16.04 7.73
N HIS A 91 -7.20 14.98 7.29
CA HIS A 91 -5.80 15.01 6.85
C HIS A 91 -5.71 14.47 5.43
N ARG A 92 -4.75 15.02 4.67
CA ARG A 92 -4.40 14.56 3.33
C ARG A 92 -2.98 14.03 3.34
N VAL A 93 -2.78 12.86 2.76
CA VAL A 93 -1.46 12.33 2.45
C VAL A 93 -1.26 12.39 0.95
N THR A 94 -0.15 12.96 0.52
CA THR A 94 0.30 12.96 -0.88
C THR A 94 1.59 12.18 -0.97
N ALA A 95 1.65 11.19 -1.86
CA ALA A 95 2.87 10.48 -2.18
C ALA A 95 3.16 10.59 -3.68
N THR A 96 4.44 10.74 -4.04
CA THR A 96 4.90 10.68 -5.43
C THR A 96 6.00 9.65 -5.59
N ALA A 97 6.13 9.11 -6.79
CA ALA A 97 7.25 8.24 -7.15
C ALA A 97 7.70 8.56 -8.57
N GLU A 98 8.99 8.78 -8.74
CA GLU A 98 9.59 9.11 -10.03
C GLU A 98 10.82 8.22 -10.26
N SER A 99 10.85 7.53 -11.41
CA SER A 99 12.02 6.77 -11.82
C SER A 99 13.15 7.68 -12.26
N ALA A 100 14.40 7.21 -12.10
CA ALA A 100 15.59 7.93 -12.51
C ALA A 100 16.59 7.00 -13.20
N GLY A 101 17.60 7.60 -13.87
CA GLY A 101 18.71 6.90 -14.50
C GLY A 101 18.28 5.85 -15.53
N VAL A 102 18.96 4.72 -15.52
CA VAL A 102 18.70 3.61 -16.45
C VAL A 102 17.29 3.04 -16.30
N VAL A 103 16.76 3.01 -15.07
CA VAL A 103 15.39 2.53 -14.82
C VAL A 103 14.38 3.39 -15.55
N ASN A 104 14.55 4.73 -15.52
CA ASN A 104 13.65 5.65 -16.24
C ASN A 104 13.67 5.46 -17.77
N THR A 105 14.81 5.02 -18.32
CA THR A 105 14.93 4.74 -19.76
C THR A 105 14.21 3.44 -20.14
N LEU A 106 14.30 2.42 -19.29
CA LEU A 106 13.72 1.10 -19.53
C LEU A 106 12.25 1.02 -19.15
N TYR A 107 11.88 1.66 -18.04
CA TYR A 107 10.54 1.63 -17.49
C TYR A 107 10.26 2.90 -16.70
N ARG A 108 9.72 3.91 -17.40
CA ARG A 108 9.41 5.20 -16.78
C ARG A 108 8.27 5.02 -15.76
N VAL A 109 8.49 5.57 -14.57
CA VAL A 109 7.46 5.70 -13.52
C VAL A 109 7.28 7.16 -13.19
N HIS A 110 6.05 7.62 -13.17
CA HIS A 110 5.63 8.94 -12.70
C HIS A 110 4.25 8.80 -12.06
N ASP A 111 4.25 8.56 -10.75
CA ASP A 111 3.05 8.27 -9.98
C ASP A 111 2.77 9.36 -8.96
N ARG A 112 1.49 9.69 -8.81
CA ARG A 112 0.98 10.53 -7.74
C ARG A 112 -0.19 9.82 -7.06
N PHE A 113 -0.12 9.74 -5.76
CA PHE A 113 -1.14 9.18 -4.89
C PHE A 113 -1.58 10.25 -3.90
N GLU A 114 -2.87 10.43 -3.72
CA GLU A 114 -3.47 11.27 -2.71
C GLU A 114 -4.54 10.51 -1.96
N ALA A 115 -4.51 10.54 -0.64
CA ALA A 115 -5.56 10.02 0.20
C ALA A 115 -6.00 11.05 1.23
N THR A 116 -7.30 11.08 1.52
CA THR A 116 -7.83 11.83 2.66
C THR A 116 -8.36 10.86 3.70
N PHE A 117 -8.19 11.17 4.98
CA PHE A 117 -8.67 10.35 6.07
C PHE A 117 -9.16 11.18 7.26
N ASP A 118 -10.01 10.59 8.10
CA ASP A 118 -10.46 11.19 9.36
C ASP A 118 -9.36 11.03 10.44
N PRO A 119 -8.76 12.11 10.95
CA PRO A 119 -7.69 12.02 11.95
C PRO A 119 -8.16 11.46 13.30
N ARG A 120 -9.45 11.41 13.57
CA ARG A 120 -10.00 10.83 14.80
C ARG A 120 -10.05 9.31 14.77
N THR A 121 -10.04 8.71 13.57
CA THR A 121 -10.28 7.28 13.39
C THR A 121 -9.26 6.58 12.48
N PHE A 122 -8.43 7.31 11.73
CA PHE A 122 -7.60 6.82 10.61
C PHE A 122 -8.40 6.16 9.46
N CYS A 123 -9.73 6.31 9.44
CA CYS A 123 -10.54 5.79 8.34
C CYS A 123 -10.27 6.61 7.08
N SER A 124 -9.85 5.95 5.99
CA SER A 124 -9.70 6.59 4.69
C SER A 124 -11.06 7.05 4.15
N LEU A 125 -11.10 8.23 3.55
CA LEU A 125 -12.31 8.83 2.98
C LEU A 125 -12.27 8.79 1.44
N THR A 126 -11.12 9.15 0.87
CA THR A 126 -10.91 9.11 -0.59
C THR A 126 -9.49 8.69 -0.91
N ILE A 127 -9.31 8.08 -2.08
CA ILE A 127 -8.02 7.83 -2.72
C ILE A 127 -8.12 8.36 -4.14
N ASN A 128 -7.14 9.14 -4.58
CA ASN A 128 -6.93 9.51 -5.96
C ASN A 128 -5.53 9.08 -6.36
N LYS A 129 -5.43 8.34 -7.45
CA LYS A 129 -4.17 7.85 -7.96
C LYS A 129 -4.04 8.18 -9.43
N HIS A 130 -2.97 8.88 -9.79
CA HIS A 130 -2.48 9.01 -11.15
C HIS A 130 -1.25 8.13 -11.29
N ALA A 131 -1.27 7.17 -12.19
CA ALA A 131 -0.17 6.23 -12.41
C ALA A 131 0.28 6.26 -13.87
N GLU A 132 1.57 6.54 -14.08
CA GLU A 132 2.25 6.37 -15.36
C GLU A 132 3.41 5.37 -15.18
N GLU A 133 3.15 4.11 -15.47
CA GLU A 133 4.08 3.00 -15.25
C GLU A 133 4.38 2.32 -16.60
N GLY A 134 5.47 2.71 -17.24
CA GLY A 134 5.85 2.23 -18.57
C GLY A 134 4.70 2.40 -19.58
N PRO A 135 4.14 1.29 -20.13
CA PRO A 135 3.03 1.37 -21.07
C PRO A 135 1.68 1.64 -20.39
N HIS A 136 1.56 1.53 -19.09
CA HIS A 136 0.31 1.65 -18.36
C HIS A 136 0.11 3.07 -17.83
N LYS A 137 -1.02 3.68 -18.17
CA LYS A 137 -1.39 5.01 -17.71
C LYS A 137 -2.83 4.99 -17.24
N ARG A 138 -3.06 5.34 -15.97
CA ARG A 138 -4.37 5.25 -15.33
C ARG A 138 -4.62 6.36 -14.35
N GLU A 139 -5.88 6.75 -14.25
CA GLU A 139 -6.43 7.49 -13.12
C GLU A 139 -7.41 6.61 -12.37
N THR A 140 -7.29 6.59 -11.06
CA THR A 140 -8.16 5.80 -10.19
C THR A 140 -8.64 6.68 -9.05
N THR A 141 -9.95 6.69 -8.81
CA THR A 141 -10.56 7.30 -7.64
C THR A 141 -11.28 6.21 -6.84
N VAL A 142 -11.07 6.19 -5.52
CA VAL A 142 -11.84 5.34 -4.60
C VAL A 142 -12.49 6.24 -3.56
N LYS A 143 -13.80 6.08 -3.36
CA LYS A 143 -14.55 6.74 -2.30
C LYS A 143 -15.03 5.70 -1.29
N PHE A 144 -14.92 6.01 -0.01
CA PHE A 144 -15.37 5.16 1.08
C PHE A 144 -16.69 5.71 1.62
N ASP A 145 -17.76 4.98 1.38
CA ASP A 145 -19.09 5.29 1.91
C ASP A 145 -19.39 4.34 3.09
N TYR A 146 -19.05 4.81 4.28
CA TYR A 146 -19.29 4.05 5.52
C TYR A 146 -20.78 3.97 5.89
N GLY A 147 -21.61 4.90 5.40
CA GLY A 147 -23.05 4.88 5.62
C GLY A 147 -23.72 3.75 4.85
N GLN A 148 -23.22 3.44 3.65
CA GLN A 148 -23.70 2.34 2.82
C GLN A 148 -22.84 1.07 2.94
N ASN A 149 -21.75 1.09 3.72
CA ASN A 149 -20.78 0.01 3.85
C ASN A 149 -20.17 -0.41 2.50
N LYS A 150 -19.78 0.58 1.68
CA LYS A 150 -19.27 0.35 0.32
C LYS A 150 -18.05 1.20 -0.01
N THR A 151 -17.23 0.68 -0.93
CA THR A 151 -16.30 1.49 -1.70
C THR A 151 -16.77 1.61 -3.12
N LEU A 152 -16.60 2.80 -3.69
CA LEU A 152 -16.89 3.12 -5.09
C LEU A 152 -15.56 3.38 -5.77
N LEU A 153 -15.23 2.58 -6.78
CA LEU A 153 -14.00 2.72 -7.58
C LEU A 153 -14.37 3.15 -8.99
N ASP A 154 -13.74 4.24 -9.41
CA ASP A 154 -13.72 4.73 -10.79
C ASP A 154 -12.28 4.66 -11.30
N GLU A 155 -12.04 3.93 -12.39
CA GLU A 155 -10.73 3.84 -13.04
C GLU A 155 -10.86 4.20 -14.52
N LYS A 156 -9.94 5.04 -15.00
CA LYS A 156 -9.83 5.42 -16.41
C LYS A 156 -8.46 5.00 -16.95
N ASN A 157 -8.44 4.21 -18.00
CA ASN A 157 -7.24 3.98 -18.79
C ASN A 157 -6.99 5.22 -19.67
N LEU A 158 -5.88 5.93 -19.42
CA LEU A 158 -5.58 7.19 -20.12
C LEU A 158 -5.15 7.01 -21.59
N LYS A 159 -4.79 5.78 -21.99
CA LYS A 159 -4.44 5.48 -23.38
C LYS A 159 -5.65 5.11 -24.25
N THR A 160 -6.52 4.27 -23.71
CA THR A 160 -7.67 3.74 -24.44
C THR A 160 -8.94 4.55 -24.20
N GLY A 161 -8.98 5.35 -23.12
CA GLY A 161 -10.18 6.04 -22.67
C GLY A 161 -11.18 5.12 -21.96
N GLU A 162 -10.87 3.84 -21.81
CA GLU A 162 -11.74 2.86 -21.16
C GLU A 162 -12.01 3.25 -19.71
N LEU A 163 -13.27 3.17 -19.31
CA LEU A 163 -13.75 3.45 -17.98
C LEU A 163 -14.17 2.15 -17.30
N LYS A 164 -13.78 2.01 -16.04
CA LYS A 164 -14.15 0.90 -15.17
C LYS A 164 -14.79 1.45 -13.91
N HIS A 165 -15.97 0.95 -13.56
CA HIS A 165 -16.69 1.27 -12.33
C HIS A 165 -16.88 0.00 -11.52
N GLU A 166 -16.45 0.01 -10.27
CA GLU A 166 -16.67 -1.11 -9.33
C GLU A 166 -17.24 -0.60 -8.02
N GLN A 167 -18.10 -1.42 -7.42
CA GLN A 167 -18.61 -1.23 -6.09
C GLN A 167 -18.32 -2.49 -5.27
N ASN A 168 -17.70 -2.32 -4.10
CA ASN A 168 -17.35 -3.44 -3.24
C ASN A 168 -17.86 -3.18 -1.82
N ASP A 169 -18.36 -4.22 -1.18
CA ASP A 169 -18.78 -4.15 0.22
C ASP A 169 -17.58 -4.04 1.15
N ILE A 170 -17.72 -3.22 2.18
CA ILE A 170 -16.71 -3.04 3.23
C ILE A 170 -17.34 -3.28 4.61
N ARG A 171 -16.50 -3.63 5.57
CA ARG A 171 -16.93 -3.81 6.96
C ARG A 171 -16.11 -2.89 7.86
N GLY A 172 -16.77 -1.88 8.41
CA GLY A 172 -16.12 -0.94 9.33
C GLY A 172 -15.08 -0.04 8.70
N CYS A 173 -14.25 0.54 9.54
CA CYS A 173 -13.19 1.46 9.16
C CYS A 173 -12.05 0.75 8.43
N LEU A 174 -11.63 1.29 7.30
CA LEU A 174 -10.49 0.83 6.51
C LEU A 174 -9.45 1.95 6.39
N THR A 175 -8.20 1.58 6.30
CA THR A 175 -7.13 2.50 5.92
C THR A 175 -6.67 2.21 4.48
N ASP A 176 -6.12 3.21 3.80
CA ASP A 176 -5.38 2.98 2.56
C ASP A 176 -3.92 2.60 2.86
N VAL A 177 -3.20 2.22 1.81
CA VAL A 177 -1.82 1.73 1.95
C VAL A 177 -0.90 2.77 2.56
N ILE A 178 -0.98 4.04 2.13
CA ILE A 178 -0.05 5.07 2.59
C ILE A 178 -0.45 5.58 3.99
N THR A 179 -1.74 5.82 4.23
CA THR A 179 -2.25 6.18 5.56
C THR A 179 -1.96 5.07 6.57
N GLY A 180 -1.96 3.80 6.14
CA GLY A 180 -1.60 2.65 6.96
C GLY A 180 -0.20 2.73 7.58
N PHE A 181 0.78 3.34 6.90
CA PHE A 181 2.11 3.57 7.50
C PHE A 181 2.05 4.57 8.67
N TYR A 182 1.26 5.62 8.56
CA TYR A 182 1.06 6.59 9.65
C TYR A 182 0.22 5.99 10.78
N TYR A 183 -0.77 5.15 10.43
CA TYR A 183 -1.51 4.40 11.43
C TYR A 183 -0.58 3.52 12.26
N LEU A 184 0.28 2.74 11.64
CA LEU A 184 1.26 1.91 12.34
C LEU A 184 2.21 2.76 13.21
N ALA A 185 2.65 3.93 12.72
CA ALA A 185 3.48 4.85 13.48
C ALA A 185 2.78 5.42 14.74
N SER A 186 1.45 5.43 14.78
CA SER A 186 0.67 5.90 15.94
C SER A 186 0.52 4.85 17.05
N LEU A 187 0.86 3.60 16.76
CA LEU A 187 0.69 2.49 17.70
C LEU A 187 1.85 2.38 18.68
N PRO A 188 1.66 1.73 19.86
CA PRO A 188 2.70 1.54 20.86
C PRO A 188 3.69 0.44 20.43
N LEU A 189 4.50 0.74 19.42
CA LEU A 189 5.42 -0.22 18.83
C LEU A 189 6.50 -0.64 19.84
N HIS A 190 6.66 -1.95 20.02
CA HIS A 190 7.74 -2.57 20.78
C HIS A 190 7.98 -3.98 20.25
N PRO A 191 9.15 -4.59 20.41
CA PRO A 191 9.41 -5.95 19.96
C PRO A 191 8.35 -6.94 20.46
N GLY A 192 7.79 -7.73 19.53
CA GLY A 192 6.70 -8.66 19.79
C GLY A 192 5.29 -8.09 19.67
N TYR A 193 5.12 -6.75 19.55
CA TYR A 193 3.81 -6.16 19.26
C TYR A 193 3.27 -6.66 17.91
N GLN A 194 1.98 -7.00 17.88
CA GLN A 194 1.29 -7.48 16.69
C GLN A 194 -0.08 -6.81 16.59
N THR A 195 -0.50 -6.50 15.36
CA THR A 195 -1.84 -6.00 15.07
C THR A 195 -2.28 -6.43 13.69
N MET A 196 -3.59 -6.44 13.47
CA MET A 196 -4.18 -6.64 12.15
C MET A 196 -4.82 -5.35 11.68
N LEU A 197 -4.62 -5.01 10.41
CA LEU A 197 -5.21 -3.82 9.82
C LEU A 197 -5.91 -4.15 8.49
N PRO A 198 -7.16 -3.70 8.33
CA PRO A 198 -7.88 -3.81 7.07
C PRO A 198 -7.45 -2.66 6.15
N ILE A 199 -6.85 -3.00 5.01
CA ILE A 199 -6.31 -2.05 4.03
C ILE A 199 -7.14 -2.14 2.75
N ASN A 200 -7.42 -1.00 2.14
CA ASN A 200 -8.01 -0.91 0.82
C ASN A 200 -7.16 0.02 -0.07
N GLY A 201 -6.59 -0.52 -1.13
CA GLY A 201 -5.74 0.24 -2.05
C GLY A 201 -6.25 0.30 -3.49
N GLY A 202 -7.42 -0.32 -3.76
CA GLY A 202 -7.96 -0.43 -5.12
C GLY A 202 -9.39 -0.99 -5.14
N GLY A 203 -10.23 -0.54 -4.22
CA GLY A 203 -11.63 -0.95 -4.13
C GLY A 203 -11.89 -2.23 -3.34
N LYS A 204 -10.94 -3.15 -3.26
CA LYS A 204 -11.07 -4.42 -2.49
C LYS A 204 -10.27 -4.38 -1.20
N THR A 205 -10.83 -4.98 -0.14
CA THR A 205 -10.22 -5.04 1.18
C THR A 205 -9.23 -6.20 1.28
N THR A 206 -8.06 -5.91 1.83
CA THR A 206 -7.03 -6.86 2.25
C THR A 206 -6.86 -6.74 3.76
N VAL A 207 -6.81 -7.85 4.47
CA VAL A 207 -6.37 -7.85 5.87
C VAL A 207 -4.88 -8.15 5.91
N ALA A 208 -4.11 -7.25 6.52
CA ALA A 208 -2.69 -7.43 6.74
C ALA A 208 -2.39 -7.62 8.23
N GLU A 209 -1.42 -8.48 8.54
CA GLU A 209 -0.80 -8.56 9.84
C GLU A 209 0.46 -7.69 9.86
N ALA A 210 0.61 -6.88 10.89
CA ALA A 210 1.81 -6.13 11.18
C ALA A 210 2.43 -6.64 12.49
N LYS A 211 3.72 -6.99 12.45
CA LYS A 211 4.48 -7.53 13.58
C LYS A 211 5.79 -6.79 13.75
N VAL A 212 6.07 -6.31 14.97
CA VAL A 212 7.38 -5.75 15.32
C VAL A 212 8.33 -6.91 15.61
N GLU A 213 9.28 -7.13 14.67
CA GLU A 213 10.20 -8.28 14.73
C GLU A 213 11.44 -8.02 15.55
N ALA A 214 11.97 -6.78 15.50
CA ALA A 214 13.26 -6.47 16.11
C ALA A 214 13.40 -4.99 16.44
N ARG A 215 14.28 -4.71 17.40
CA ARG A 215 14.92 -3.41 17.64
C ARG A 215 16.35 -3.52 17.13
N GLU A 216 16.75 -2.62 16.24
CA GLU A 216 18.08 -2.67 15.62
C GLU A 216 18.56 -1.28 15.19
N GLN A 217 19.86 -1.11 15.07
CA GLN A 217 20.44 0.11 14.53
C GLN A 217 20.38 0.07 13.00
N LEU A 218 19.93 1.18 12.40
CA LEU A 218 19.82 1.35 10.96
C LEU A 218 20.57 2.60 10.51
N LYS A 219 21.35 2.46 9.43
CA LYS A 219 21.99 3.57 8.73
C LYS A 219 21.26 3.84 7.40
N VAL A 220 20.75 5.05 7.24
CA VAL A 220 20.16 5.58 6.01
C VAL A 220 20.88 6.88 5.61
N PRO A 221 20.69 7.43 4.41
CA PRO A 221 21.31 8.71 4.04
C PRO A 221 21.01 9.86 5.01
N ALA A 222 19.82 9.89 5.61
CA ALA A 222 19.43 10.89 6.62
C ALA A 222 20.17 10.76 7.97
N GLY A 223 20.88 9.65 8.24
CA GLY A 223 21.63 9.44 9.48
C GLY A 223 21.62 7.99 9.97
N THR A 224 22.03 7.82 11.22
CA THR A 224 22.00 6.53 11.93
C THR A 224 21.02 6.61 13.08
N PHE A 225 20.12 5.63 13.18
CA PHE A 225 18.99 5.63 14.10
C PHE A 225 18.85 4.29 14.82
N GLN A 226 18.33 4.31 16.05
CA GLN A 226 17.72 3.13 16.65
C GLN A 226 16.34 2.96 16.04
N THR A 227 15.98 1.73 15.68
CA THR A 227 14.75 1.48 14.92
C THR A 227 14.00 0.27 15.43
N LEU A 228 12.70 0.26 15.15
CA LEU A 228 11.79 -0.86 15.28
C LEU A 228 11.44 -1.38 13.88
N ARG A 229 11.80 -2.62 13.59
CA ARG A 229 11.45 -3.26 12.31
C ARG A 229 10.08 -3.90 12.40
N VAL A 230 9.14 -3.39 11.60
CA VAL A 230 7.77 -3.90 11.48
C VAL A 230 7.63 -4.65 10.16
N ARG A 231 7.29 -5.94 10.22
CA ARG A 231 6.90 -6.72 9.04
C ARG A 231 5.39 -6.62 8.84
N VAL A 232 4.98 -6.32 7.62
CA VAL A 232 3.58 -6.27 7.19
C VAL A 232 3.37 -7.29 6.08
N GLU A 233 2.39 -8.16 6.26
CA GLU A 233 2.08 -9.23 5.31
C GLU A 233 0.56 -9.41 5.20
N ALA A 234 0.07 -9.55 3.97
CA ALA A 234 -1.35 -9.79 3.74
C ALA A 234 -1.71 -11.23 4.08
N ILE A 235 -2.65 -11.42 5.01
CA ILE A 235 -3.15 -12.72 5.44
C ILE A 235 -4.45 -13.11 4.72
N SER A 236 -5.15 -12.14 4.12
CA SER A 236 -6.34 -12.37 3.30
C SER A 236 -6.51 -11.28 2.24
N GLY A 237 -7.43 -11.49 1.32
CA GLY A 237 -7.76 -10.54 0.25
C GLY A 237 -6.78 -10.60 -0.93
N PRO A 238 -6.90 -9.64 -1.85
CA PRO A 238 -6.16 -9.67 -3.12
C PRO A 238 -4.63 -9.64 -3.00
N LEU A 239 -4.08 -9.13 -1.89
CA LEU A 239 -2.63 -9.04 -1.66
C LEU A 239 -2.02 -10.27 -0.98
N LYS A 240 -2.86 -11.23 -0.56
CA LYS A 240 -2.35 -12.46 0.03
C LYS A 240 -1.37 -13.15 -0.93
N ASP A 241 -0.25 -13.61 -0.39
CA ASP A 241 0.82 -14.33 -1.12
C ASP A 241 1.50 -13.49 -2.24
N LYS A 242 1.29 -12.15 -2.26
CA LYS A 242 1.90 -11.26 -3.26
C LYS A 242 3.23 -10.64 -2.81
N GLY A 243 3.64 -10.89 -1.59
CA GLY A 243 4.88 -10.39 -1.02
C GLY A 243 4.69 -9.84 0.39
N SER A 244 5.74 -9.20 0.90
CA SER A 244 5.73 -8.59 2.22
C SER A 244 6.46 -7.26 2.21
N VAL A 245 6.08 -6.38 3.14
CA VAL A 245 6.75 -5.11 3.38
C VAL A 245 7.38 -5.13 4.76
N SER A 246 8.64 -4.69 4.87
CA SER A 246 9.27 -4.39 6.15
C SER A 246 9.47 -2.88 6.25
N VAL A 247 9.06 -2.29 7.36
CA VAL A 247 9.23 -0.87 7.64
C VAL A 247 10.08 -0.70 8.87
N TRP A 248 11.07 0.17 8.83
CA TRP A 248 11.89 0.57 9.97
C TRP A 248 11.42 1.93 10.44
N TYR A 249 10.77 1.95 11.58
CA TYR A 249 10.39 3.19 12.27
C TYR A 249 11.49 3.61 13.24
N SER A 250 11.71 4.92 13.43
CA SER A 250 12.57 5.39 14.52
C SER A 250 12.04 4.91 15.88
N ASP A 251 12.96 4.51 16.77
CA ASP A 251 12.60 4.05 18.11
C ASP A 251 12.51 5.26 19.07
N ASP A 252 11.61 6.17 18.74
CA ASP A 252 11.24 7.35 19.51
C ASP A 252 9.74 7.62 19.40
N SER A 253 9.24 8.66 20.05
CA SER A 253 7.81 8.98 20.08
C SER A 253 7.21 9.40 18.72
N ASN A 254 8.05 9.68 17.70
CA ASN A 254 7.58 10.12 16.40
C ASN A 254 7.40 8.96 15.43
N HIS A 255 8.04 7.82 15.69
CA HIS A 255 8.05 6.64 14.81
C HIS A 255 8.19 7.01 13.32
N VAL A 256 9.24 7.80 12.99
CA VAL A 256 9.50 8.22 11.61
C VAL A 256 9.79 7.00 10.76
N PRO A 257 9.12 6.78 9.61
CA PRO A 257 9.42 5.67 8.71
C PRO A 257 10.74 5.95 7.95
N LEU A 258 11.84 5.38 8.44
CA LEU A 258 13.20 5.64 7.96
C LEU A 258 13.58 4.81 6.73
N GLN A 259 13.03 3.60 6.64
CA GLN A 259 13.28 2.69 5.53
C GLN A 259 12.08 1.79 5.31
N MET A 260 11.78 1.50 4.04
CA MET A 260 10.81 0.48 3.65
C MET A 260 11.46 -0.49 2.66
N ARG A 261 11.21 -1.78 2.84
CA ARG A 261 11.65 -2.84 1.93
C ARG A 261 10.45 -3.65 1.50
N SER A 262 10.11 -3.58 0.23
CA SER A 262 9.06 -4.37 -0.38
C SER A 262 9.66 -5.56 -1.12
N LYS A 263 9.32 -6.78 -0.69
CA LYS A 263 9.66 -8.02 -1.40
C LYS A 263 8.48 -8.38 -2.29
N LEU A 264 8.72 -8.41 -3.58
CA LEU A 264 7.75 -8.73 -4.62
C LEU A 264 8.23 -9.95 -5.41
N GLY A 265 7.32 -10.61 -6.12
CA GLY A 265 7.67 -11.82 -6.89
C GLY A 265 8.76 -11.62 -7.96
N TRP A 266 8.99 -10.38 -8.38
CA TRP A 266 9.99 -10.01 -9.41
C TRP A 266 11.21 -9.27 -8.83
N GLY A 267 11.29 -9.05 -7.52
CA GLY A 267 12.46 -8.42 -6.91
C GLY A 267 12.16 -7.68 -5.62
N THR A 268 13.15 -6.93 -5.17
CA THR A 268 13.07 -6.13 -3.93
C THR A 268 13.24 -4.66 -4.26
N LEU A 269 12.30 -3.85 -3.78
CA LEU A 269 12.41 -2.40 -3.73
C LEU A 269 12.78 -1.95 -2.33
N MET A 270 13.70 -1.01 -2.26
CA MET A 270 14.16 -0.39 -1.03
C MET A 270 13.94 1.11 -1.13
N PHE A 271 13.25 1.68 -0.13
CA PHE A 271 13.07 3.12 0.05
C PHE A 271 13.88 3.52 1.27
N ARG A 272 14.83 4.45 1.14
CA ARG A 272 15.70 4.89 2.23
C ARG A 272 15.59 6.40 2.41
N LEU A 273 15.25 6.83 3.61
CA LEU A 273 15.08 8.25 3.92
C LEU A 273 16.36 9.02 3.64
N GLN A 274 16.27 10.03 2.80
CA GLN A 274 17.36 10.96 2.46
C GLN A 274 17.29 12.21 3.32
N ARG A 275 16.10 12.78 3.49
CA ARG A 275 15.86 13.99 4.28
C ARG A 275 14.39 14.15 4.64
N ILE A 276 14.13 15.03 5.58
CA ILE A 276 12.79 15.50 5.98
C ILE A 276 12.75 16.99 5.70
N ASP A 277 11.84 17.41 4.82
CA ASP A 277 11.61 18.80 4.48
C ASP A 277 10.38 19.32 5.24
N LYS A 278 10.40 20.57 5.68
CA LYS A 278 9.23 21.25 6.24
C LYS A 278 8.56 22.03 5.12
N SER A 279 7.24 21.97 5.06
CA SER A 279 6.47 22.88 4.23
C SER A 279 6.50 24.27 4.88
N ASN A 280 6.87 25.26 4.11
CA ASN A 280 6.68 26.66 4.49
C ASN A 280 5.20 27.02 4.40
#